data_af813bff94765c8fac3f785baf5f6edb
#
_entry.id   af813bff94765c8fac3f785baf5f6edb
#
_cell.length_a   1.000
_cell.length_b   1.000
_cell.length_c   1.000
_cell.angle_alpha   90.00
_cell.angle_beta   90.00
_cell.angle_gamma   90.00
#
_symmetry.space_group_name_H-M   'P 1'
#
loop_
_entity.id
_entity.type
_entity.pdbx_description
1 polymer ?
#
loop_
_entity_poly.entity_id
_entity_poly.type
_entity_poly.pdbx_seq_one_letter_code
_entity_poly.pdbx_strand_id
1 'polypeptide(L)'
;KSMRFYGKEHENFSCIHHTDFRINRYGVDGFMSSHIDNIHHSHGQKYGYPQVSVLLFLNDDYEGGEIIVADNEYHPTVGSAIIFPSNFMFPHEVKPVTKGERWSVISWLM
;
A
#
# COMPACT_ATOMS: atom_id res chain seq x y z
N LYS A 1 9.76 -13.14 -0.50
CA LYS A 1 11.07 -12.58 -0.08
C LYS A 1 10.92 -11.36 0.81
N SER A 2 10.10 -10.39 0.40
CA SER A 2 9.89 -9.16 1.19
C SER A 2 9.33 -9.47 2.58
N MET A 3 8.39 -10.38 2.67
CA MET A 3 7.78 -10.76 3.94
C MET A 3 8.77 -11.39 4.90
N ARG A 4 9.63 -12.27 4.39
CA ARG A 4 10.65 -12.92 5.21
C ARG A 4 11.69 -11.92 5.70
N PHE A 5 12.10 -10.99 4.83
CA PHE A 5 13.06 -9.95 5.18
C PHE A 5 12.48 -9.03 6.26
N TYR A 6 11.23 -8.61 6.09
CA TYR A 6 10.53 -7.76 7.06
C TYR A 6 10.47 -8.43 8.43
N GLY A 7 10.15 -9.73 8.47
CA GLY A 7 10.10 -10.47 9.72
C GLY A 7 11.43 -10.55 10.45
N LYS A 8 12.55 -10.58 9.71
CA LYS A 8 13.87 -10.59 10.32
C LYS A 8 14.22 -9.26 10.96
N GLU A 9 13.75 -8.14 10.39
CA GLU A 9 14.05 -6.81 10.90
C GLU A 9 13.16 -6.40 12.07
N HIS A 10 12.00 -7.03 12.20
CA HIS A 10 11.01 -6.66 13.21
C HIS A 10 10.66 -7.87 14.06
N GLU A 11 11.34 -8.00 15.21
CA GLU A 11 11.22 -9.17 16.09
C GLU A 11 9.77 -9.51 16.47
N ASN A 12 8.96 -8.50 16.68
CA ASN A 12 7.57 -8.69 17.11
C ASN A 12 6.60 -8.83 15.95
N PHE A 13 7.11 -8.83 14.73
CA PHE A 13 6.28 -9.01 13.56
C PHE A 13 5.87 -10.48 13.42
N SER A 14 4.57 -10.71 13.29
CA SER A 14 4.04 -12.05 13.10
C SER A 14 2.82 -11.99 12.20
N CYS A 15 2.97 -12.46 10.98
CA CYS A 15 1.88 -12.58 10.02
C CYS A 15 1.90 -13.97 9.42
N ILE A 16 0.74 -14.62 9.41
CA ILE A 16 0.61 -15.98 8.88
C ILE A 16 -0.25 -16.02 7.61
N HIS A 17 -0.93 -14.92 7.29
CA HIS A 17 -1.79 -14.84 6.13
C HIS A 17 -1.51 -13.55 5.35
N HIS A 18 -1.83 -13.58 4.09
CA HIS A 18 -1.91 -12.37 3.26
C HIS A 18 -3.21 -12.39 2.49
N THR A 19 -3.69 -11.22 2.09
CA THR A 19 -4.86 -11.10 1.24
C THR A 19 -4.48 -11.43 -0.20
N ASP A 20 -5.48 -11.66 -1.04
CA ASP A 20 -5.28 -11.73 -2.47
C ASP A 20 -4.75 -10.39 -2.98
N PHE A 21 -4.08 -10.44 -4.12
CA PHE A 21 -3.57 -9.23 -4.74
C PHE A 21 -4.70 -8.47 -5.40
N ARG A 22 -4.74 -7.17 -5.17
CA ARG A 22 -5.69 -6.28 -5.82
C ARG A 22 -4.95 -5.32 -6.73
N ILE A 23 -5.39 -5.25 -7.99
CA ILE A 23 -4.82 -4.32 -8.95
C ILE A 23 -5.62 -3.03 -8.89
N ASN A 24 -4.94 -1.92 -8.69
CA ASN A 24 -5.54 -0.59 -8.66
C ASN A 24 -5.09 0.20 -9.88
N ARG A 25 -6.07 0.79 -10.57
CA ARG A 25 -5.82 1.67 -11.71
C ARG A 25 -6.39 3.05 -11.40
N TYR A 26 -5.54 4.05 -11.54
CA TYR A 26 -5.93 5.45 -11.36
C TYR A 26 -5.77 6.16 -12.70
N GLY A 27 -6.88 6.59 -13.31
CA GLY A 27 -6.84 7.46 -14.48
C GLY A 27 -6.62 8.90 -14.08
N VAL A 28 -6.67 9.81 -15.06
CA VAL A 28 -6.55 11.25 -14.80
C VAL A 28 -7.63 11.68 -13.82
N ASP A 29 -7.25 12.50 -12.83
CA ASP A 29 -8.06 12.93 -11.69
C ASP A 29 -8.33 11.85 -10.64
N GLY A 30 -7.89 10.62 -10.86
CA GLY A 30 -8.00 9.56 -9.87
C GLY A 30 -7.11 9.84 -8.67
N PHE A 31 -7.64 9.61 -7.47
CA PHE A 31 -6.91 9.87 -6.23
C PHE A 31 -7.48 9.01 -5.11
N MET A 32 -6.79 9.01 -3.97
CA MET A 32 -7.28 8.39 -2.77
C MET A 32 -6.98 9.31 -1.60
N SER A 33 -8.01 9.70 -0.86
CA SER A 33 -7.85 10.58 0.30
C SER A 33 -7.13 9.86 1.43
N SER A 34 -6.56 10.64 2.35
CA SER A 34 -5.80 10.11 3.47
C SER A 34 -6.64 9.13 4.30
N HIS A 35 -6.07 7.98 4.61
CA HIS A 35 -6.73 6.94 5.39
C HIS A 35 -5.69 6.01 6.02
N ILE A 36 -6.17 5.13 6.89
CA ILE A 36 -5.37 4.00 7.41
C ILE A 36 -6.07 2.71 7.02
N ASP A 37 -5.30 1.64 6.89
CA ASP A 37 -5.83 0.39 6.33
C ASP A 37 -6.45 -0.55 7.36
N ASN A 38 -6.03 -0.51 8.60
CA ASN A 38 -6.36 -1.58 9.55
C ASN A 38 -7.70 -1.42 10.27
N ILE A 39 -8.49 -0.41 9.96
CA ILE A 39 -9.77 -0.16 10.65
C ILE A 39 -10.97 -0.75 9.91
N HIS A 40 -10.76 -1.41 8.81
CA HIS A 40 -11.85 -1.78 7.93
C HIS A 40 -12.49 -3.10 8.33
N HIS A 41 -13.75 -3.06 8.69
CA HIS A 41 -14.52 -4.26 9.10
C HIS A 41 -14.57 -5.35 8.04
N SER A 42 -14.61 -4.97 6.77
CA SER A 42 -14.75 -5.92 5.67
C SER A 42 -13.49 -6.78 5.45
N HIS A 43 -12.36 -6.41 6.05
CA HIS A 43 -11.15 -7.20 5.93
C HIS A 43 -11.11 -8.38 6.90
N GLY A 44 -12.16 -8.52 7.66
CA GLY A 44 -12.39 -9.79 8.27
C GLY A 44 -11.79 -9.98 9.63
N GLN A 45 -12.63 -9.80 10.58
CA GLN A 45 -12.36 -10.27 11.91
C GLN A 45 -12.06 -11.78 11.90
N LYS A 46 -12.50 -12.47 10.86
CA LYS A 46 -12.28 -13.91 10.72
C LYS A 46 -10.81 -14.26 10.49
N TYR A 47 -10.08 -13.41 9.77
CA TYR A 47 -8.67 -13.66 9.43
C TYR A 47 -7.72 -12.69 10.11
N GLY A 48 -8.23 -11.82 10.98
CA GLY A 48 -7.47 -10.78 11.62
C GLY A 48 -7.55 -9.46 10.87
N TYR A 49 -6.80 -8.49 11.35
CA TYR A 49 -6.74 -7.16 10.74
C TYR A 49 -5.46 -7.00 9.94
N PRO A 50 -5.45 -6.18 8.88
CA PRO A 50 -4.22 -5.86 8.19
C PRO A 50 -3.17 -5.32 9.16
N GLN A 51 -1.99 -5.90 9.15
CA GLN A 51 -0.85 -5.46 9.96
C GLN A 51 0.17 -4.72 9.14
N VAL A 52 0.37 -5.15 7.90
CA VAL A 52 1.36 -4.56 7.00
C VAL A 52 0.73 -4.41 5.63
N SER A 53 0.88 -3.23 5.05
CA SER A 53 0.43 -2.93 3.69
C SER A 53 1.63 -3.06 2.75
N VAL A 54 1.42 -3.75 1.62
CA VAL A 54 2.45 -3.97 0.60
C VAL A 54 1.92 -3.47 -0.73
N LEU A 55 2.61 -2.50 -1.32
CA LEU A 55 2.26 -1.96 -2.64
C LEU A 55 3.39 -2.21 -3.62
N LEU A 56 3.04 -2.75 -4.79
CA LEU A 56 3.96 -2.93 -5.91
C LEU A 56 3.53 -2.00 -7.03
N PHE A 57 4.49 -1.32 -7.65
CA PHE A 57 4.20 -0.34 -8.68
C PHE A 57 4.49 -0.92 -10.06
N LEU A 58 3.46 -0.96 -10.91
CA LEU A 58 3.50 -1.63 -12.20
C LEU A 58 3.97 -0.69 -13.32
N ASN A 59 3.91 0.62 -13.11
CA ASN A 59 4.40 1.59 -14.07
C ASN A 59 4.83 2.87 -13.37
N ASP A 60 5.55 3.73 -14.08
CA ASP A 60 5.96 5.04 -13.58
C ASP A 60 5.89 6.13 -14.66
N ASP A 61 5.22 5.83 -15.76
CA ASP A 61 5.09 6.73 -16.92
C ASP A 61 3.85 7.63 -16.84
N TYR A 62 3.51 8.07 -15.64
CA TYR A 62 2.39 8.98 -15.37
C TYR A 62 2.90 10.22 -14.62
N GLU A 63 2.09 11.28 -14.57
CA GLU A 63 2.39 12.48 -13.80
C GLU A 63 1.33 12.67 -12.72
N GLY A 64 1.74 13.25 -11.59
CA GLY A 64 0.91 13.27 -10.41
C GLY A 64 0.90 11.90 -9.74
N GLY A 65 -0.13 11.61 -8.98
CA GLY A 65 -0.31 10.29 -8.38
C GLY A 65 0.75 9.90 -7.36
N GLU A 66 1.45 10.87 -6.77
CA GLU A 66 2.39 10.59 -5.70
C GLU A 66 1.69 9.94 -4.53
N ILE A 67 2.34 8.98 -3.89
CA ILE A 67 1.83 8.40 -2.65
C ILE A 67 2.52 9.11 -1.48
N ILE A 68 1.72 9.49 -0.50
CA ILE A 68 2.20 10.09 0.74
C ILE A 68 1.92 9.10 1.86
N VAL A 69 2.97 8.66 2.54
CA VAL A 69 2.87 7.74 3.66
C VAL A 69 3.53 8.38 4.86
N ALA A 70 2.78 8.57 5.94
CA ALA A 70 3.28 9.20 7.17
C ALA A 70 4.02 10.50 6.86
N ASP A 71 3.42 11.36 6.04
CA ASP A 71 3.93 12.67 5.62
C ASP A 71 5.15 12.63 4.68
N ASN A 72 5.57 11.45 4.23
CA ASN A 72 6.65 11.33 3.24
C ASN A 72 6.05 11.06 1.85
N GLU A 73 6.48 11.84 0.88
CA GLU A 73 5.97 11.75 -0.49
C GLU A 73 6.91 10.94 -1.37
N TYR A 74 6.33 10.05 -2.18
CA TYR A 74 7.08 9.18 -3.08
C TYR A 74 6.44 9.14 -4.45
N HIS A 75 7.28 9.05 -5.48
CA HIS A 75 6.87 8.69 -6.83
C HIS A 75 7.69 7.45 -7.23
N PRO A 76 7.22 6.26 -6.84
CA PRO A 76 8.02 5.04 -7.01
C PRO A 76 8.24 4.68 -8.47
N THR A 77 9.41 4.10 -8.74
CA THR A 77 9.73 3.59 -10.08
C THR A 77 9.06 2.24 -10.32
N VAL A 78 8.93 1.86 -11.59
CA VAL A 78 8.33 0.58 -11.96
C VAL A 78 9.11 -0.58 -11.34
N GLY A 79 8.38 -1.54 -10.81
CA GLY A 79 8.97 -2.72 -10.17
C GLY A 79 9.38 -2.53 -8.71
N SER A 80 9.28 -1.31 -8.17
CA SER A 80 9.58 -1.06 -6.76
C SER A 80 8.36 -1.37 -5.87
N ALA A 81 8.62 -1.49 -4.58
CA ALA A 81 7.58 -1.76 -3.59
C ALA A 81 7.70 -0.80 -2.42
N ILE A 82 6.56 -0.46 -1.83
CA ILE A 82 6.51 0.26 -0.55
C ILE A 82 5.82 -0.67 0.44
N ILE A 83 6.42 -0.84 1.60
CA ILE A 83 5.90 -1.70 2.67
C ILE A 83 5.84 -0.86 3.94
N PHE A 84 4.68 -0.82 4.57
CA PHE A 84 4.51 -0.03 5.80
C PHE A 84 3.45 -0.66 6.70
N PRO A 85 3.54 -0.42 8.02
CA PRO A 85 2.50 -0.87 8.96
C PRO A 85 1.15 -0.26 8.61
N SER A 86 0.08 -1.06 8.73
CA SER A 86 -1.27 -0.63 8.36
C SER A 86 -1.99 0.17 9.47
N ASN A 87 -1.28 0.61 10.49
CA ASN A 87 -1.87 1.23 11.69
C ASN A 87 -1.98 2.75 11.58
N PHE A 88 -2.52 3.37 12.65
CA PHE A 88 -2.82 4.79 12.69
C PHE A 88 -1.59 5.70 12.56
N MET A 89 -0.39 5.19 12.79
CA MET A 89 0.84 5.97 12.66
C MET A 89 1.26 6.16 11.20
N PHE A 90 0.63 5.43 10.27
CA PHE A 90 0.99 5.46 8.85
C PHE A 90 -0.23 5.76 7.99
N PRO A 91 -0.87 6.94 8.20
CA PRO A 91 -1.90 7.36 7.25
C PRO A 91 -1.25 7.62 5.90
N HIS A 92 -1.99 7.32 4.85
CA HIS A 92 -1.46 7.48 3.51
C HIS A 92 -2.54 7.95 2.55
N GLU A 93 -2.09 8.56 1.47
CA GLU A 93 -2.97 9.09 0.43
C GLU A 93 -2.28 9.00 -0.93
N VAL A 94 -3.07 9.07 -1.98
CA VAL A 94 -2.56 9.16 -3.34
C VAL A 94 -3.06 10.46 -3.94
N LYS A 95 -2.13 11.32 -4.36
CA LYS A 95 -2.47 12.59 -5.00
C LYS A 95 -3.11 12.35 -6.37
N PRO A 96 -3.93 13.27 -6.86
CA PRO A 96 -4.53 13.12 -8.17
C PRO A 96 -3.50 12.89 -9.27
N VAL A 97 -3.79 11.94 -10.14
CA VAL A 97 -3.01 11.72 -11.36
C VAL A 97 -3.36 12.82 -12.33
N THR A 98 -2.35 13.49 -12.90
CA THR A 98 -2.56 14.61 -13.81
C THR A 98 -2.37 14.22 -15.27
N LYS A 99 -1.63 13.14 -15.53
CA LYS A 99 -1.38 12.66 -16.88
C LYS A 99 -1.11 11.16 -16.87
N GLY A 100 -1.68 10.43 -17.81
CA GLY A 100 -1.48 8.99 -17.93
C GLY A 100 -2.34 8.19 -16.98
N GLU A 101 -1.91 6.98 -16.71
CA GLU A 101 -2.59 6.06 -15.80
C GLU A 101 -1.60 5.50 -14.80
N ARG A 102 -2.02 5.36 -13.56
CA ARG A 102 -1.20 4.81 -12.48
C ARG A 102 -1.70 3.42 -12.14
N TRP A 103 -0.83 2.43 -12.22
CA TRP A 103 -1.16 1.04 -11.92
C TRP A 103 -0.31 0.53 -10.77
N SER A 104 -0.96 -0.10 -9.82
CA SER A 104 -0.29 -0.71 -8.67
C SER A 104 -1.02 -1.96 -8.23
N VAL A 105 -0.33 -2.78 -7.45
CA VAL A 105 -0.91 -3.96 -6.82
C VAL A 105 -0.79 -3.77 -5.32
N ILE A 106 -1.86 -4.05 -4.60
CA ILE A 106 -1.85 -4.01 -3.13
C ILE A 106 -2.18 -5.37 -2.56
N SER A 107 -1.53 -5.69 -1.45
CA SER A 107 -1.84 -6.85 -0.63
C SER A 107 -1.57 -6.47 0.83
N TRP A 108 -2.27 -7.11 1.74
CA TRP A 108 -2.07 -6.90 3.16
C TRP A 108 -1.60 -8.19 3.82
N LEU A 109 -0.67 -8.05 4.75
CA LEU A 109 -0.29 -9.12 5.65
C LEU A 109 -1.17 -9.03 6.90
N MET A 110 -1.78 -10.14 7.23
CA MET A 110 -2.78 -10.21 8.31
C MET A 110 -2.21 -10.78 9.59
#